data_776b8339cc44e43f14bfd0e01f54e99a
#
_entry.id   776b8339cc44e43f14bfd0e01f54e99a
#
_cell.length_a   1.000
_cell.length_b   1.000
_cell.length_c   1.000
_cell.angle_alpha   90.00
_cell.angle_beta   90.00
_cell.angle_gamma   90.00
#
_symmetry.space_group_name_H-M   'P 1'
#
loop_
_entity.id
_entity.type
_entity.pdbx_description
1 polymer ?
#
loop_
_entity_poly.entity_id
_entity_poly.type
_entity_poly.pdbx_seq_one_letter_code
_entity_poly.pdbx_strand_id
1 'polypeptide(L)'
;MRSHLTLLVAFFAFVNVFQAQQFQPTGSTAPAPENQFQPTAPKAFENISIENFGQMDERFYRGSQPTAEDYKALKEFGINTVIDLRKDSEDYSKSTVESLGMRYVHIPMTGWTTRDESVAEFLKVANDPATGKFFVHCAAGKHRTGLVGAIYRLEKYGWDYDTAFKEMKNYEYFSGLFHRKIKAYVKDYYERFGAEKQQAARAARQVAATTGTVN
;
A
#
# COMPACT_ATOMS: atom_id res chain seq x y z
N MET A 1 13.91 2.23 90.73
CA MET A 1 12.90 2.90 89.91
C MET A 1 13.40 2.90 88.50
N ARG A 2 12.81 1.97 87.65
CA ARG A 2 13.19 1.80 86.23
C ARG A 2 12.03 2.29 85.43
N SER A 3 12.24 3.37 84.64
CA SER A 3 11.26 3.97 83.78
C SER A 3 11.34 3.22 82.42
N HIS A 4 10.26 2.59 81.99
CA HIS A 4 10.14 1.94 80.65
C HIS A 4 9.58 2.99 79.66
N LEU A 5 10.42 3.41 78.70
CA LEU A 5 10.05 4.26 77.60
C LEU A 5 9.57 3.39 76.46
N THR A 6 8.25 3.38 76.23
CA THR A 6 7.64 2.64 75.14
C THR A 6 7.73 3.46 73.87
N LEU A 7 8.50 2.96 72.86
CA LEU A 7 8.67 3.57 71.56
C LEU A 7 7.54 3.13 70.63
N LEU A 8 6.65 4.02 70.27
CA LEU A 8 5.55 3.79 69.31
C LEU A 8 6.12 4.00 67.91
N VAL A 9 6.31 2.89 67.18
CA VAL A 9 6.68 2.90 65.76
C VAL A 9 5.43 3.02 64.93
N ALA A 10 5.20 4.17 64.32
CA ALA A 10 4.12 4.39 63.36
C ALA A 10 4.54 3.86 61.98
N PHE A 11 3.89 2.79 61.52
CA PHE A 11 4.03 2.25 60.18
C PHE A 11 3.23 3.12 59.23
N PHE A 12 3.88 3.99 58.47
CA PHE A 12 3.26 4.64 57.31
C PHE A 12 3.27 3.67 56.15
N ALA A 13 2.11 3.10 55.83
CA ALA A 13 1.90 2.35 54.60
C ALA A 13 1.78 3.32 53.43
N PHE A 14 2.83 3.41 52.62
CA PHE A 14 2.75 4.07 51.32
C PHE A 14 1.92 3.22 50.38
N VAL A 15 0.66 3.59 50.18
CA VAL A 15 -0.16 3.05 49.10
C VAL A 15 0.27 3.74 47.80
N ASN A 16 1.11 3.07 47.02
CA ASN A 16 1.38 3.48 45.65
C ASN A 16 0.11 3.22 44.81
N VAL A 17 -0.67 4.27 44.59
CA VAL A 17 -1.73 4.28 43.60
C VAL A 17 -1.05 4.32 42.23
N PHE A 18 -0.88 3.17 41.62
CA PHE A 18 -0.50 3.06 40.20
C PHE A 18 -1.67 3.60 39.38
N GLN A 19 -1.61 4.87 39.02
CA GLN A 19 -2.55 5.48 38.09
C GLN A 19 -2.28 4.87 36.71
N ALA A 20 -3.09 3.87 36.32
CA ALA A 20 -3.12 3.37 34.97
C ALA A 20 -3.56 4.54 34.07
N GLN A 21 -2.60 5.16 33.37
CA GLN A 21 -2.92 6.06 32.28
C GLN A 21 -3.67 5.24 31.23
N GLN A 22 -4.97 5.46 31.14
CA GLN A 22 -5.79 4.97 30.05
C GLN A 22 -5.24 5.58 28.77
N PHE A 23 -4.58 4.72 27.98
CA PHE A 23 -4.22 5.04 26.61
C PHE A 23 -5.51 5.21 25.83
N GLN A 24 -5.97 6.45 25.67
CA GLN A 24 -7.02 6.78 24.74
C GLN A 24 -6.41 6.74 23.34
N PRO A 25 -6.82 5.82 22.46
CA PRO A 25 -6.43 5.91 21.08
C PRO A 25 -7.08 7.15 20.49
N THR A 26 -6.30 8.18 20.24
CA THR A 26 -6.69 9.32 19.41
C THR A 26 -6.73 8.84 17.96
N GLY A 27 -7.65 7.94 17.68
CA GLY A 27 -8.01 7.55 16.33
C GLY A 27 -8.85 8.67 15.75
N SER A 28 -8.21 9.55 14.98
CA SER A 28 -8.93 10.39 14.04
C SER A 28 -9.69 9.47 13.08
N THR A 29 -10.96 9.22 13.35
CA THR A 29 -11.91 8.57 12.43
C THR A 29 -12.38 9.59 11.40
N ALA A 30 -11.43 10.23 10.68
CA ALA A 30 -11.80 10.85 9.44
C ALA A 30 -12.22 9.72 8.48
N PRO A 31 -13.43 9.75 7.89
CA PRO A 31 -13.81 8.78 6.89
C PRO A 31 -12.76 8.81 5.79
N ALA A 32 -12.26 7.62 5.40
CA ALA A 32 -11.33 7.52 4.30
C ALA A 32 -11.94 8.24 3.08
N PRO A 33 -11.17 9.08 2.36
CA PRO A 33 -11.72 9.83 1.25
C PRO A 33 -12.40 8.88 0.27
N GLU A 34 -13.62 9.20 -0.11
CA GLU A 34 -14.53 8.39 -0.93
C GLU A 34 -13.87 7.86 -2.23
N ASN A 35 -12.85 8.59 -2.70
CA ASN A 35 -12.04 8.24 -3.86
C ASN A 35 -11.17 6.97 -3.70
N GLN A 36 -10.93 6.48 -2.49
CA GLN A 36 -10.12 5.27 -2.24
C GLN A 36 -10.86 3.97 -2.62
N PHE A 37 -12.17 4.04 -2.79
CA PHE A 37 -13.02 2.89 -3.12
C PHE A 37 -13.48 2.86 -4.58
N GLN A 38 -13.04 3.82 -5.40
CA GLN A 38 -13.39 3.87 -6.81
C GLN A 38 -12.19 3.50 -7.69
N PRO A 39 -12.39 2.62 -8.72
CA PRO A 39 -11.36 2.31 -9.68
C PRO A 39 -10.84 3.57 -10.38
N THR A 40 -9.53 3.75 -10.38
CA THR A 40 -8.87 4.84 -11.10
C THR A 40 -8.66 4.50 -12.58
N ALA A 41 -8.24 5.49 -13.36
CA ALA A 41 -7.90 5.38 -14.77
C ALA A 41 -6.69 6.29 -15.08
N PRO A 42 -6.04 6.14 -16.24
CA PRO A 42 -5.01 7.08 -16.67
C PRO A 42 -5.53 8.51 -16.62
N LYS A 43 -4.68 9.41 -16.13
CA LYS A 43 -5.00 10.82 -16.00
C LYS A 43 -3.80 11.66 -16.45
N ALA A 44 -4.08 12.73 -17.17
CA ALA A 44 -3.06 13.71 -17.50
C ALA A 44 -2.63 14.48 -16.25
N PHE A 45 -1.33 14.66 -16.11
CA PHE A 45 -0.70 15.51 -15.10
C PHE A 45 0.23 16.47 -15.80
N GLU A 46 0.31 17.68 -15.30
CA GLU A 46 1.21 18.67 -15.84
C GLU A 46 2.66 18.16 -15.81
N ASN A 47 3.38 18.33 -16.91
CA ASN A 47 4.77 17.91 -17.10
C ASN A 47 5.04 16.41 -17.02
N ILE A 48 4.03 15.54 -17.03
CA ILE A 48 4.18 14.08 -17.10
C ILE A 48 3.69 13.58 -18.46
N SER A 49 4.60 13.03 -19.25
CA SER A 49 4.32 12.49 -20.60
C SER A 49 4.29 10.96 -20.65
N ILE A 50 4.39 10.30 -19.50
CA ILE A 50 4.44 8.85 -19.41
C ILE A 50 3.10 8.25 -19.84
N GLU A 51 3.14 7.35 -20.81
CA GLU A 51 1.94 6.63 -21.24
C GLU A 51 1.31 5.86 -20.08
N ASN A 52 -0.02 5.78 -20.11
CA ASN A 52 -0.79 5.05 -19.11
C ASN A 52 -0.51 5.50 -17.66
N PHE A 53 -0.07 6.75 -17.49
CA PHE A 53 0.21 7.32 -16.19
C PHE A 53 -1.08 7.53 -15.40
N GLY A 54 -1.03 7.23 -14.11
CA GLY A 54 -2.16 7.44 -13.23
C GLY A 54 -1.79 7.40 -11.76
N GLN A 55 -2.67 7.97 -10.98
CA GLN A 55 -2.59 7.98 -9.52
C GLN A 55 -3.55 6.94 -8.96
N MET A 56 -3.03 5.98 -8.23
CA MET A 56 -3.86 5.00 -7.53
C MET A 56 -4.28 5.51 -6.15
N ASP A 57 -3.36 6.10 -5.40
CA ASP A 57 -3.65 6.83 -4.16
C ASP A 57 -2.64 7.98 -3.98
N GLU A 58 -2.60 8.57 -2.80
CA GLU A 58 -1.70 9.69 -2.47
C GLU A 58 -0.21 9.36 -2.56
N ARG A 59 0.15 8.08 -2.46
CA ARG A 59 1.54 7.60 -2.52
C ARG A 59 1.86 6.82 -3.79
N PHE A 60 0.92 6.09 -4.34
CA PHE A 60 1.14 5.15 -5.44
C PHE A 60 0.77 5.74 -6.80
N TYR A 61 1.76 5.90 -7.65
CA TYR A 61 1.64 6.28 -9.06
C TYR A 61 2.11 5.17 -9.97
N ARG A 62 1.56 5.08 -11.16
CA ARG A 62 1.85 4.00 -12.11
C ARG A 62 1.91 4.51 -13.54
N GLY A 63 2.57 3.75 -14.42
CA GLY A 63 2.64 4.09 -15.85
C GLY A 63 3.45 3.09 -16.65
N SER A 64 3.77 3.46 -17.90
CA SER A 64 4.72 2.77 -18.75
C SER A 64 6.16 3.07 -18.31
N GLN A 65 7.12 2.43 -18.98
CA GLN A 65 8.55 2.68 -18.77
C GLN A 65 8.90 4.13 -19.08
N PRO A 66 9.50 4.87 -18.12
CA PRO A 66 9.94 6.25 -18.35
C PRO A 66 11.18 6.35 -19.22
N THR A 67 11.29 7.46 -19.94
CA THR A 67 12.54 7.93 -20.53
C THR A 67 13.43 8.61 -19.46
N ALA A 68 14.62 9.03 -19.83
CA ALA A 68 15.50 9.77 -18.92
C ALA A 68 14.88 11.12 -18.51
N GLU A 69 14.21 11.79 -19.43
CA GLU A 69 13.47 13.04 -19.18
C GLU A 69 12.28 12.83 -18.28
N ASP A 70 11.53 11.74 -18.46
CA ASP A 70 10.41 11.40 -17.61
C ASP A 70 10.83 11.15 -16.16
N TYR A 71 12.01 10.56 -15.91
CA TYR A 71 12.54 10.41 -14.55
C TYR A 71 12.79 11.77 -13.87
N LYS A 72 13.23 12.80 -14.61
CA LYS A 72 13.37 14.16 -14.07
C LYS A 72 12.00 14.72 -13.69
N ALA A 73 11.02 14.59 -14.60
CA ALA A 73 9.65 15.01 -14.32
C ALA A 73 9.03 14.29 -13.12
N LEU A 74 9.26 12.98 -12.96
CA LEU A 74 8.83 12.22 -11.77
C LEU A 74 9.48 12.74 -10.49
N LYS A 75 10.76 13.10 -10.52
CA LYS A 75 11.47 13.72 -9.38
C LYS A 75 10.85 15.05 -8.99
N GLU A 76 10.62 15.93 -9.97
CA GLU A 76 9.98 17.24 -9.78
C GLU A 76 8.55 17.09 -9.26
N PHE A 77 7.83 16.06 -9.70
CA PHE A 77 6.50 15.70 -9.21
C PHE A 77 6.50 15.20 -7.76
N GLY A 78 7.68 14.90 -7.20
CA GLY A 78 7.86 14.49 -5.82
C GLY A 78 7.90 12.96 -5.61
N ILE A 79 8.17 12.17 -6.63
CA ILE A 79 8.42 10.74 -6.49
C ILE A 79 9.73 10.52 -5.74
N ASN A 80 9.70 9.66 -4.73
CA ASN A 80 10.85 9.28 -3.92
C ASN A 80 11.45 7.94 -4.36
N THR A 81 10.59 7.01 -4.82
CA THR A 81 11.00 5.66 -5.17
C THR A 81 10.41 5.25 -6.52
N VAL A 82 11.24 4.66 -7.37
CA VAL A 82 10.81 4.02 -8.63
C VAL A 82 10.91 2.51 -8.47
N ILE A 83 9.83 1.78 -8.79
CA ILE A 83 9.77 0.32 -8.76
C ILE A 83 9.64 -0.19 -10.20
N ASP A 84 10.66 -0.86 -10.67
CA ASP A 84 10.71 -1.44 -12.02
C ASP A 84 10.36 -2.93 -11.97
N LEU A 85 9.28 -3.31 -12.67
CA LEU A 85 8.79 -4.69 -12.74
C LEU A 85 9.25 -5.43 -14.01
N ARG A 86 10.10 -4.86 -14.82
CA ARG A 86 10.59 -5.53 -16.02
C ARG A 86 11.51 -6.69 -15.63
N LYS A 87 11.53 -7.73 -16.46
CA LYS A 87 12.42 -8.87 -16.26
C LYS A 87 13.89 -8.41 -16.32
N ASP A 88 14.21 -7.67 -17.36
CA ASP A 88 15.53 -7.09 -17.59
C ASP A 88 15.36 -5.57 -17.51
N SER A 89 16.01 -4.94 -16.54
CA SER A 89 16.00 -3.48 -16.42
C SER A 89 17.03 -2.90 -17.40
N GLU A 90 16.68 -1.73 -17.95
CA GLU A 90 17.67 -0.97 -18.73
C GLU A 90 18.73 -0.38 -17.79
N ASP A 91 19.99 -0.50 -18.16
CA ASP A 91 21.11 -0.03 -17.33
C ASP A 91 21.00 1.45 -16.97
N TYR A 92 20.49 2.28 -17.91
CA TYR A 92 20.29 3.69 -17.66
C TYR A 92 19.21 3.99 -16.62
N SER A 93 18.22 3.13 -16.45
CA SER A 93 17.09 3.39 -15.54
C SER A 93 17.57 3.53 -14.09
N LYS A 94 18.34 2.58 -13.61
CA LYS A 94 18.90 2.61 -12.25
C LYS A 94 19.80 3.83 -12.05
N SER A 95 20.79 4.01 -12.94
CA SER A 95 21.77 5.11 -12.81
C SER A 95 21.09 6.49 -12.87
N THR A 96 20.10 6.67 -13.75
CA THR A 96 19.34 7.93 -13.85
C THR A 96 18.54 8.20 -12.59
N VAL A 97 17.76 7.22 -12.11
CA VAL A 97 16.93 7.39 -10.92
C VAL A 97 17.78 7.72 -9.69
N GLU A 98 18.88 6.99 -9.49
CA GLU A 98 19.78 7.21 -8.36
C GLU A 98 20.52 8.56 -8.45
N SER A 99 20.94 8.99 -9.64
CA SER A 99 21.59 10.30 -9.86
C SER A 99 20.65 11.48 -9.54
N LEU A 100 19.34 11.29 -9.67
CA LEU A 100 18.32 12.25 -9.30
C LEU A 100 17.97 12.20 -7.80
N GLY A 101 18.65 11.39 -7.01
CA GLY A 101 18.39 11.23 -5.57
C GLY A 101 17.07 10.54 -5.26
N MET A 102 16.57 9.68 -6.16
CA MET A 102 15.46 8.78 -5.92
C MET A 102 15.98 7.36 -5.64
N ARG A 103 15.20 6.58 -4.91
CA ARG A 103 15.47 5.16 -4.69
C ARG A 103 15.01 4.36 -5.91
N TYR A 104 15.85 3.49 -6.42
CA TYR A 104 15.49 2.51 -7.45
C TYR A 104 15.32 1.12 -6.85
N VAL A 105 14.20 0.48 -7.14
CA VAL A 105 13.89 -0.89 -6.71
C VAL A 105 13.55 -1.72 -7.94
N HIS A 106 14.28 -2.80 -8.17
CA HIS A 106 14.01 -3.72 -9.26
C HIS A 106 13.39 -5.01 -8.72
N ILE A 107 12.14 -5.28 -9.13
CA ILE A 107 11.41 -6.51 -8.78
C ILE A 107 11.07 -7.22 -10.09
N PRO A 108 11.96 -8.11 -10.58
CA PRO A 108 11.78 -8.71 -11.89
C PRO A 108 10.56 -9.63 -11.95
N MET A 109 9.64 -9.30 -12.84
CA MET A 109 8.45 -10.08 -13.14
C MET A 109 8.39 -10.43 -14.62
N THR A 110 7.90 -11.63 -14.94
CA THR A 110 7.59 -12.00 -16.30
C THR A 110 6.08 -11.89 -16.56
N GLY A 111 5.67 -11.68 -17.80
CA GLY A 111 4.23 -11.74 -18.17
C GLY A 111 3.62 -13.13 -18.09
N TRP A 112 4.45 -14.18 -17.90
CA TRP A 112 4.06 -15.58 -17.98
C TRP A 112 3.98 -16.30 -16.64
N THR A 113 4.81 -15.91 -15.69
CA THR A 113 4.87 -16.50 -14.34
C THR A 113 4.90 -15.40 -13.31
N THR A 114 3.82 -15.26 -12.56
CA THR A 114 3.79 -14.45 -11.35
C THR A 114 4.20 -15.34 -10.20
N ARG A 115 5.12 -14.86 -9.37
CA ARG A 115 5.59 -15.56 -8.19
C ARG A 115 5.11 -14.83 -6.95
N ASP A 116 4.69 -15.58 -5.94
CA ASP A 116 4.25 -15.00 -4.66
C ASP A 116 5.37 -14.19 -3.99
N GLU A 117 6.65 -14.59 -4.19
CA GLU A 117 7.80 -13.87 -3.66
C GLU A 117 7.93 -12.46 -4.24
N SER A 118 7.75 -12.30 -5.56
CA SER A 118 7.81 -10.97 -6.20
C SER A 118 6.66 -10.08 -5.75
N VAL A 119 5.48 -10.64 -5.52
CA VAL A 119 4.33 -9.91 -4.99
C VAL A 119 4.56 -9.52 -3.53
N ALA A 120 5.09 -10.43 -2.72
CA ALA A 120 5.43 -10.15 -1.32
C ALA A 120 6.52 -9.06 -1.21
N GLU A 121 7.54 -9.10 -2.07
CA GLU A 121 8.58 -8.07 -2.13
C GLU A 121 7.97 -6.70 -2.51
N PHE A 122 7.10 -6.67 -3.53
CA PHE A 122 6.39 -5.44 -3.89
C PHE A 122 5.58 -4.88 -2.71
N LEU A 123 4.78 -5.72 -2.05
CA LEU A 123 3.98 -5.29 -0.89
C LEU A 123 4.84 -4.81 0.27
N LYS A 124 5.97 -5.45 0.52
CA LYS A 124 6.95 -5.00 1.53
C LYS A 124 7.46 -3.59 1.21
N VAL A 125 7.87 -3.33 -0.03
CA VAL A 125 8.33 -2.01 -0.45
C VAL A 125 7.19 -0.98 -0.42
N ALA A 126 6.02 -1.31 -0.95
CA ALA A 126 4.88 -0.40 -1.01
C ALA A 126 4.34 0.00 0.38
N ASN A 127 4.42 -0.89 1.37
CA ASN A 127 3.97 -0.65 2.73
C ASN A 127 5.05 0.00 3.62
N ASP A 128 6.31 0.05 3.19
CA ASP A 128 7.38 0.73 3.92
C ASP A 128 7.15 2.26 3.89
N PRO A 129 7.03 2.93 5.05
CA PRO A 129 6.92 4.39 5.11
C PRO A 129 8.10 5.11 4.43
N ALA A 130 9.31 4.54 4.49
CA ALA A 130 10.51 5.09 3.88
C ALA A 130 10.46 5.12 2.34
N THR A 131 9.55 4.37 1.72
CA THR A 131 9.33 4.40 0.26
C THR A 131 8.78 5.76 -0.21
N GLY A 132 8.08 6.50 0.65
CA GLY A 132 7.50 7.81 0.31
C GLY A 132 6.45 7.70 -0.80
N LYS A 133 6.40 8.71 -1.70
CA LYS A 133 5.63 8.60 -2.95
C LYS A 133 6.41 7.72 -3.93
N PHE A 134 5.74 6.75 -4.53
CA PHE A 134 6.42 5.80 -5.41
C PHE A 134 5.70 5.63 -6.75
N PHE A 135 6.51 5.42 -7.76
CA PHE A 135 6.07 5.16 -9.12
C PHE A 135 6.41 3.73 -9.53
N VAL A 136 5.42 2.99 -10.03
CA VAL A 136 5.57 1.60 -10.46
C VAL A 136 5.37 1.47 -11.95
N HIS A 137 6.29 0.81 -12.63
CA HIS A 137 6.17 0.57 -14.06
C HIS A 137 6.59 -0.84 -14.48
N CYS A 138 6.11 -1.22 -15.63
CA CYS A 138 6.69 -2.27 -16.48
C CYS A 138 6.99 -1.68 -17.86
N ALA A 139 7.00 -2.44 -18.93
CA ALA A 139 7.21 -1.84 -20.26
C ALA A 139 6.04 -0.91 -20.66
N ALA A 140 4.80 -1.40 -20.66
CA ALA A 140 3.63 -0.64 -21.11
C ALA A 140 2.71 -0.14 -19.97
N GLY A 141 3.04 -0.39 -18.71
CA GLY A 141 2.20 0.00 -17.59
C GLY A 141 0.86 -0.75 -17.45
N LYS A 142 0.62 -1.79 -18.25
CA LYS A 142 -0.68 -2.46 -18.39
C LYS A 142 -0.81 -3.73 -17.55
N HIS A 143 0.08 -4.71 -17.75
CA HIS A 143 -0.07 -6.07 -17.23
C HIS A 143 0.57 -6.30 -15.86
N ARG A 144 1.91 -6.29 -15.76
CA ARG A 144 2.63 -6.46 -14.48
C ARG A 144 2.32 -5.36 -13.49
N THR A 145 2.26 -4.13 -13.98
CA THR A 145 1.83 -2.96 -13.19
C THR A 145 0.37 -3.09 -12.75
N GLY A 146 -0.50 -3.59 -13.63
CA GLY A 146 -1.90 -3.87 -13.28
C GLY A 146 -2.04 -4.93 -12.20
N LEU A 147 -1.23 -6.01 -12.30
CA LEU A 147 -1.21 -7.08 -11.30
C LEU A 147 -0.87 -6.54 -9.91
N VAL A 148 0.27 -5.87 -9.75
CA VAL A 148 0.67 -5.38 -8.41
C VAL A 148 -0.27 -4.29 -7.91
N GLY A 149 -0.84 -3.47 -8.80
CA GLY A 149 -1.88 -2.51 -8.45
C GLY A 149 -3.13 -3.18 -7.91
N ALA A 150 -3.62 -4.24 -8.58
CA ALA A 150 -4.77 -5.00 -8.11
C ALA A 150 -4.51 -5.63 -6.74
N ILE A 151 -3.37 -6.30 -6.55
CA ILE A 151 -3.01 -6.87 -5.25
C ILE A 151 -2.92 -5.79 -4.16
N TYR A 152 -2.35 -4.63 -4.46
CA TYR A 152 -2.30 -3.51 -3.52
C TYR A 152 -3.71 -3.05 -3.10
N ARG A 153 -4.67 -3.01 -4.05
CA ARG A 153 -6.08 -2.68 -3.75
C ARG A 153 -6.74 -3.72 -2.86
N LEU A 154 -6.53 -5.01 -3.16
CA LEU A 154 -7.03 -6.11 -2.35
C LEU A 154 -6.50 -6.04 -0.91
N GLU A 155 -5.18 -5.80 -0.77
CA GLU A 155 -4.49 -5.81 0.53
C GLU A 155 -4.78 -4.57 1.38
N LYS A 156 -4.63 -3.39 0.79
CA LYS A 156 -4.71 -2.14 1.54
C LYS A 156 -6.13 -1.62 1.73
N TYR A 157 -6.98 -1.82 0.71
CA TYR A 157 -8.33 -1.25 0.69
C TYR A 157 -9.44 -2.28 0.83
N GLY A 158 -9.12 -3.58 0.86
CA GLY A 158 -10.11 -4.65 0.95
C GLY A 158 -11.07 -4.68 -0.22
N TRP A 159 -10.59 -4.33 -1.42
CA TRP A 159 -11.42 -4.41 -2.62
C TRP A 159 -11.77 -5.85 -2.95
N ASP A 160 -12.90 -6.04 -3.65
CA ASP A 160 -13.18 -7.32 -4.27
C ASP A 160 -12.42 -7.47 -5.61
N TYR A 161 -12.41 -8.70 -6.09
CA TYR A 161 -11.75 -9.04 -7.35
C TYR A 161 -12.29 -8.23 -8.54
N ASP A 162 -13.62 -8.08 -8.65
CA ASP A 162 -14.24 -7.43 -9.79
C ASP A 162 -13.90 -5.94 -9.85
N THR A 163 -13.88 -5.28 -8.71
CA THR A 163 -13.48 -3.87 -8.58
C THR A 163 -12.01 -3.69 -8.95
N ALA A 164 -11.12 -4.52 -8.41
CA ALA A 164 -9.70 -4.48 -8.74
C ALA A 164 -9.44 -4.81 -10.22
N PHE A 165 -10.15 -5.78 -10.78
CA PHE A 165 -10.03 -6.14 -12.19
C PHE A 165 -10.60 -5.06 -13.11
N LYS A 166 -11.64 -4.34 -12.69
CA LYS A 166 -12.17 -3.16 -13.42
C LYS A 166 -11.09 -2.07 -13.50
N GLU A 167 -10.38 -1.78 -12.42
CA GLU A 167 -9.27 -0.83 -12.44
C GLU A 167 -8.15 -1.28 -13.38
N MET A 168 -7.77 -2.57 -13.37
CA MET A 168 -6.80 -3.09 -14.36
C MET A 168 -7.25 -2.80 -15.79
N LYS A 169 -8.52 -2.98 -16.12
CA LYS A 169 -9.06 -2.69 -17.46
C LYS A 169 -9.04 -1.21 -17.81
N ASN A 170 -9.30 -0.33 -16.84
CA ASN A 170 -9.19 1.10 -17.05
C ASN A 170 -7.76 1.51 -17.48
N TYR A 171 -6.74 0.77 -17.03
CA TYR A 171 -5.34 0.91 -17.44
C TYR A 171 -4.95 -0.05 -18.57
N GLU A 172 -5.87 -0.31 -19.48
CA GLU A 172 -5.67 -1.06 -20.71
C GLU A 172 -5.15 -2.51 -20.52
N TYR A 173 -5.43 -3.12 -19.37
CA TYR A 173 -5.20 -4.55 -19.23
C TYR A 173 -6.09 -5.33 -20.22
N PHE A 174 -5.50 -6.23 -20.94
CA PHE A 174 -6.24 -7.19 -21.78
C PHE A 174 -5.77 -8.61 -21.49
N SER A 175 -6.72 -9.56 -21.42
CA SER A 175 -6.47 -10.97 -21.11
C SER A 175 -6.26 -11.81 -22.39
N GLY A 176 -5.43 -11.33 -23.31
CA GLY A 176 -5.04 -12.11 -24.49
C GLY A 176 -4.31 -13.41 -24.08
N LEU A 177 -3.99 -14.26 -25.07
CA LEU A 177 -3.43 -15.60 -24.85
C LEU A 177 -2.23 -15.60 -23.85
N PHE A 178 -1.44 -14.54 -23.88
CA PHE A 178 -0.24 -14.39 -23.05
C PHE A 178 -0.49 -13.83 -21.64
N HIS A 179 -1.59 -13.12 -21.39
CA HIS A 179 -1.81 -12.42 -20.14
C HIS A 179 -2.94 -13.00 -19.27
N ARG A 180 -3.62 -14.06 -19.75
CA ARG A 180 -4.68 -14.74 -18.99
C ARG A 180 -4.19 -15.29 -17.64
N LYS A 181 -2.88 -15.62 -17.53
CA LYS A 181 -2.28 -16.10 -16.29
C LYS A 181 -2.23 -15.00 -15.20
N ILE A 182 -2.02 -13.75 -15.59
CA ILE A 182 -2.09 -12.61 -14.65
C ILE A 182 -3.49 -12.47 -14.07
N LYS A 183 -4.53 -12.53 -14.94
CA LYS A 183 -5.92 -12.50 -14.48
C LYS A 183 -6.23 -13.65 -13.53
N ALA A 184 -5.80 -14.87 -13.87
CA ALA A 184 -5.99 -16.05 -13.04
C ALA A 184 -5.28 -15.90 -11.69
N TYR A 185 -4.05 -15.37 -11.68
CA TYR A 185 -3.29 -15.13 -10.45
C TYR A 185 -3.98 -14.13 -9.53
N VAL A 186 -4.47 -12.98 -10.04
CA VAL A 186 -5.18 -11.99 -9.22
C VAL A 186 -6.45 -12.59 -8.61
N LYS A 187 -7.17 -13.42 -9.38
CA LYS A 187 -8.35 -14.13 -8.89
C LYS A 187 -8.01 -15.13 -7.80
N ASP A 188 -7.01 -15.97 -8.03
CA ASP A 188 -6.53 -16.96 -7.08
C ASP A 188 -5.99 -16.29 -5.79
N TYR A 189 -5.26 -15.18 -5.92
CA TYR A 189 -4.80 -14.40 -4.78
C TYR A 189 -5.97 -13.88 -3.94
N TYR A 190 -7.01 -13.34 -4.58
CA TYR A 190 -8.22 -12.91 -3.91
C TYR A 190 -8.94 -14.07 -3.19
N GLU A 191 -9.04 -15.24 -3.83
CA GLU A 191 -9.68 -16.42 -3.24
C GLU A 191 -8.89 -16.94 -2.03
N ARG A 192 -7.56 -16.91 -2.06
CA ARG A 192 -6.71 -17.34 -0.95
C ARG A 192 -6.69 -16.36 0.24
N PHE A 193 -6.64 -15.06 -0.03
CA PHE A 193 -6.33 -14.06 0.99
C PHE A 193 -7.38 -12.95 1.11
N GLY A 194 -8.16 -12.69 0.08
CA GLY A 194 -9.06 -11.54 0.02
C GLY A 194 -10.41 -11.80 0.69
N ALA A 195 -10.95 -13.00 0.57
CA ALA A 195 -12.28 -13.34 1.07
C ALA A 195 -12.36 -13.24 2.61
N GLU A 196 -11.36 -13.75 3.31
CA GLU A 196 -11.31 -13.70 4.78
C GLU A 196 -11.18 -12.25 5.29
N LYS A 197 -10.32 -11.45 4.65
CA LYS A 197 -10.15 -10.04 5.00
C LYS A 197 -11.41 -9.22 4.77
N GLN A 198 -12.13 -9.47 3.67
CA GLN A 198 -13.41 -8.82 3.42
C GLN A 198 -14.46 -9.21 4.44
N GLN A 199 -14.54 -10.47 4.81
CA GLN A 199 -15.49 -10.92 5.82
C GLN A 199 -15.20 -10.27 7.17
N ALA A 200 -13.93 -10.19 7.58
CA ALA A 200 -13.51 -9.50 8.78
C ALA A 200 -13.82 -7.98 8.72
N ALA A 201 -13.55 -7.32 7.59
CA ALA A 201 -13.85 -5.91 7.40
C ALA A 201 -15.36 -5.60 7.39
N ARG A 202 -16.18 -6.47 6.80
CA ARG A 202 -17.65 -6.36 6.84
C ARG A 202 -18.19 -6.54 8.25
N ALA A 203 -17.69 -7.54 9.00
CA ALA A 203 -18.06 -7.77 10.38
C ALA A 203 -17.71 -6.57 11.28
N ALA A 204 -16.52 -6.00 11.12
CA ALA A 204 -16.09 -4.82 11.86
C ALA A 204 -16.97 -3.59 11.56
N ARG A 205 -17.37 -3.39 10.30
CA ARG A 205 -18.28 -2.30 9.91
C ARG A 205 -19.70 -2.49 10.49
N GLN A 206 -20.20 -3.71 10.53
CA GLN A 206 -21.51 -4.00 11.14
C GLN A 206 -21.50 -3.73 12.64
N VAL A 207 -20.45 -4.14 13.35
CA VAL A 207 -20.30 -3.85 14.78
C VAL A 207 -20.23 -2.35 15.02
N ALA A 208 -19.47 -1.58 14.24
CA ALA A 208 -19.38 -0.13 14.36
C ALA A 208 -20.74 0.56 14.09
N ALA A 209 -21.51 0.06 13.12
CA ALA A 209 -22.85 0.59 12.81
C ALA A 209 -23.87 0.31 13.92
N THR A 210 -23.78 -0.85 14.60
CA THR A 210 -24.69 -1.20 15.72
C THR A 210 -24.33 -0.48 17.02
N THR A 211 -23.05 -0.17 17.26
CA THR A 211 -22.61 0.57 18.45
C THR A 211 -22.79 2.08 18.32
N GLY A 212 -22.88 2.62 17.10
CA GLY A 212 -23.13 4.06 16.84
C GLY A 212 -24.59 4.49 16.91
N THR A 213 -25.56 3.57 17.13
CA THR A 213 -27.01 3.87 17.14
C THR A 213 -27.59 3.92 18.56
N VAL A 214 -26.76 3.87 19.60
CA VAL A 214 -27.19 4.00 20.99
C VAL A 214 -26.68 5.32 21.55
N ASN A 215 -27.39 6.41 21.18
CA ASN A 215 -27.46 7.68 21.92
C ASN A 215 -28.73 8.41 21.52
#